data_23d13c08f7455f85cbc00b9257179d19
#
_entry.id   23d13c08f7455f85cbc00b9257179d19
#
_cell.length_a   1.000
_cell.length_b   1.000
_cell.length_c   1.000
_cell.angle_alpha   90.00
_cell.angle_beta   90.00
_cell.angle_gamma   90.00
#
_symmetry.space_group_name_H-M   'P 1'
#
loop_
_entity.id
_entity.type
_entity.pdbx_description
1 polymer ?
#
loop_
_entity_poly.entity_id
_entity_poly.type
_entity_poly.pdbx_seq_one_letter_code
_entity_poly.pdbx_strand_id
1 'polypeptide(L)'
;MTLFSKIIAGEIPSYKVAENSDYFAFLDINPLAKGHVLVIPKKEVDYIFDLDDETLGNMMIFSKRVALALKKAIPCKRVGVSVIGLQVPHAHIHLVPISKESDIHLGRNKCKLSPEEFKEIATAIADNFV
;
A
#
# COMPACT_ATOMS: atom_id res chain seq x y z
N MET A 1 14.62 -4.03 13.28
CA MET A 1 13.70 -3.18 12.48
C MET A 1 13.67 -3.65 11.05
N THR A 2 12.48 -3.78 10.49
CA THR A 2 12.30 -4.08 9.08
C THR A 2 12.51 -2.82 8.23
N LEU A 3 12.58 -2.99 6.91
CA LEU A 3 12.58 -1.88 5.97
C LEU A 3 11.35 -0.98 6.20
N PHE A 4 10.17 -1.59 6.42
CA PHE A 4 8.94 -0.82 6.63
C PHE A 4 8.92 -0.10 7.97
N SER A 5 9.49 -0.68 9.03
CA SER A 5 9.64 0.02 10.31
C SER A 5 10.49 1.28 10.16
N LYS A 6 11.54 1.22 9.35
CA LYS A 6 12.40 2.37 9.06
C LYS A 6 11.65 3.45 8.26
N ILE A 7 10.77 3.04 7.37
CA ILE A 7 9.90 3.97 6.63
C ILE A 7 8.96 4.69 7.58
N ILE A 8 8.33 3.95 8.50
CA ILE A 8 7.43 4.54 9.51
C ILE A 8 8.17 5.55 10.39
N ALA A 9 9.41 5.22 10.76
CA ALA A 9 10.25 6.09 11.61
C ALA A 9 10.80 7.30 10.86
N GLY A 10 10.65 7.37 9.53
CA GLY A 10 11.20 8.46 8.73
C GLY A 10 12.67 8.31 8.38
N GLU A 11 13.30 7.18 8.71
CA GLU A 11 14.71 6.93 8.40
C GLU A 11 14.93 6.64 6.91
N ILE A 12 13.90 6.08 6.26
CA ILE A 12 13.91 5.83 4.81
C ILE A 12 12.74 6.61 4.22
N PRO A 13 12.97 7.42 3.17
CA PRO A 13 11.90 8.19 2.56
C PRO A 13 10.89 7.29 1.86
N SER A 14 9.63 7.75 1.81
CA SER A 14 8.55 7.05 1.12
C SER A 14 7.56 8.07 0.57
N TYR A 15 6.68 7.61 -0.32
CA TYR A 15 5.59 8.42 -0.84
C TYR A 15 4.32 8.07 -0.08
N LYS A 16 4.15 8.70 1.08
CA LYS A 16 3.02 8.44 1.98
C LYS A 16 1.71 8.90 1.34
N VAL A 17 0.66 8.07 1.47
CA VAL A 17 -0.69 8.43 1.01
C VAL A 17 -1.67 8.59 2.17
N ALA A 18 -1.47 7.89 3.28
CA ALA A 18 -2.35 7.96 4.45
C ALA A 18 -1.64 7.43 5.69
N GLU A 19 -2.08 7.88 6.85
CA GLU A 19 -1.52 7.44 8.12
C GLU A 19 -2.52 7.72 9.24
N ASN A 20 -2.57 6.81 10.23
CA ASN A 20 -3.20 7.10 11.52
C ASN A 20 -2.30 6.56 12.63
N SER A 21 -2.82 6.43 13.85
CA SER A 21 -2.01 5.96 14.99
C SER A 21 -1.45 4.55 14.81
N ASP A 22 -2.14 3.70 14.06
CA ASP A 22 -1.84 2.26 14.00
C ASP A 22 -1.40 1.76 12.62
N TYR A 23 -1.69 2.49 11.56
CA TYR A 23 -1.42 2.06 10.17
C TYR A 23 -0.75 3.14 9.36
N PHE A 24 -0.05 2.69 8.32
CA PHE A 24 0.68 3.57 7.42
C PHE A 24 0.51 3.04 5.99
N ALA A 25 0.22 3.92 5.05
CA ALA A 25 0.05 3.57 3.64
C ALA A 25 0.97 4.43 2.77
N PHE A 26 1.67 3.79 1.84
CA PHE A 26 2.62 4.45 0.96
C PHE A 26 2.70 3.73 -0.39
N LEU A 27 3.24 4.41 -1.40
CA LEU A 27 3.37 3.81 -2.72
C LEU A 27 4.50 2.78 -2.75
N ASP A 28 4.27 1.67 -3.44
CA ASP A 28 5.32 0.70 -3.76
C ASP A 28 6.24 1.33 -4.81
N ILE A 29 7.55 1.36 -4.55
CA ILE A 29 8.53 1.94 -5.47
C ILE A 29 8.84 1.02 -6.65
N ASN A 30 8.41 -0.24 -6.60
CA ASN A 30 8.46 -1.19 -7.71
C ASN A 30 7.02 -1.59 -8.08
N PRO A 31 6.20 -0.64 -8.56
CA PRO A 31 4.76 -0.85 -8.64
C PRO A 31 4.36 -1.75 -9.81
N LEU A 32 3.32 -2.54 -9.58
CA LEU A 32 2.66 -3.31 -10.64
C LEU A 32 1.84 -2.42 -11.57
N ALA A 33 1.38 -1.28 -11.03
CA ALA A 33 0.59 -0.30 -11.75
C ALA A 33 0.78 1.06 -11.09
N LYS A 34 0.45 2.14 -11.80
CA LYS A 34 0.39 3.47 -11.17
C LYS A 34 -0.62 3.44 -10.05
N GLY A 35 -0.20 3.82 -8.86
CA GLY A 35 -1.07 3.81 -7.69
C GLY A 35 -1.02 2.53 -6.87
N HIS A 36 -0.07 1.63 -7.12
CA HIS A 36 0.15 0.46 -6.28
C HIS A 36 0.55 0.91 -4.88
N VAL A 37 -0.30 0.66 -3.89
CA VAL A 37 -0.13 1.10 -2.50
C VAL A 37 0.13 -0.12 -1.61
N LEU A 38 0.98 0.08 -0.61
CA LEU A 38 1.20 -0.88 0.48
C LEU A 38 0.57 -0.31 1.75
N VAL A 39 -0.20 -1.12 2.45
CA VAL A 39 -0.75 -0.78 3.77
C VAL A 39 -0.08 -1.66 4.79
N ILE A 40 0.49 -1.04 5.82
CA ILE A 40 1.21 -1.75 6.88
C ILE A 40 0.70 -1.35 8.25
N PRO A 41 0.73 -2.28 9.23
CA PRO A 41 0.54 -1.91 10.62
C PRO A 41 1.84 -1.27 11.13
N LYS A 42 1.74 -0.33 12.06
CA LYS A 42 2.93 0.24 12.70
C LYS A 42 3.60 -0.76 13.62
N LYS A 43 2.85 -1.73 14.12
CA LYS A 43 3.36 -2.87 14.87
C LYS A 43 4.14 -3.79 13.94
N GLU A 44 5.38 -4.12 14.30
CA GLU A 44 6.25 -4.96 13.49
C GLU A 44 5.90 -6.44 13.71
N VAL A 45 5.06 -6.98 12.82
CA VAL A 45 4.67 -8.40 12.80
C VAL A 45 4.86 -8.92 11.39
N ASP A 46 5.56 -10.02 11.23
CA ASP A 46 5.92 -10.56 9.90
C ASP A 46 4.71 -11.16 9.18
N TYR A 47 4.03 -12.09 9.83
CA TYR A 47 2.94 -12.84 9.22
C TYR A 47 1.60 -12.19 9.56
N ILE A 48 0.82 -11.84 8.55
CA ILE A 48 -0.42 -11.09 8.75
C ILE A 48 -1.41 -11.80 9.67
N PHE A 49 -1.44 -13.14 9.63
CA PHE A 49 -2.35 -13.91 10.48
C PHE A 49 -1.83 -14.09 11.91
N ASP A 50 -0.67 -13.56 12.24
CA ASP A 50 -0.20 -13.45 13.62
C ASP A 50 -0.68 -12.14 14.28
N LEU A 51 -1.32 -11.25 13.53
CA LEU A 51 -1.97 -10.07 14.10
C LEU A 51 -3.21 -10.51 14.88
N ASP A 52 -3.49 -9.82 15.98
CA ASP A 52 -4.74 -10.05 16.70
C ASP A 52 -5.95 -9.62 15.85
N ASP A 53 -7.13 -10.13 16.18
CA ASP A 53 -8.33 -9.90 15.38
C ASP A 53 -8.66 -8.43 15.22
N GLU A 54 -8.52 -7.65 16.29
CA GLU A 54 -8.81 -6.21 16.25
C GLU A 54 -7.85 -5.49 15.30
N THR A 55 -6.56 -5.76 15.40
CA THR A 55 -5.54 -5.14 14.56
C THR A 55 -5.74 -5.54 13.09
N LEU A 56 -5.99 -6.83 12.83
CA LEU A 56 -6.22 -7.30 11.47
C LEU A 56 -7.51 -6.69 10.89
N GLY A 57 -8.58 -6.68 11.65
CA GLY A 57 -9.87 -6.11 11.21
C GLY A 57 -9.75 -4.62 10.91
N ASN A 58 -9.13 -3.86 11.80
CA ASN A 58 -8.94 -2.42 11.61
C ASN A 58 -7.97 -2.11 10.47
N MET A 59 -6.98 -2.99 10.23
CA MET A 59 -6.10 -2.86 9.07
C MET A 59 -6.88 -2.96 7.75
N MET A 60 -7.82 -3.89 7.67
CA MET A 60 -8.67 -4.02 6.49
C MET A 60 -9.61 -2.83 6.33
N ILE A 61 -10.16 -2.31 7.43
CA ILE A 61 -11.01 -1.11 7.39
C ILE A 61 -10.20 0.09 6.90
N PHE A 62 -8.99 0.28 7.41
CA PHE A 62 -8.09 1.34 6.94
C PHE A 62 -7.77 1.16 5.45
N SER A 63 -7.49 -0.08 5.03
CA SER A 63 -7.21 -0.39 3.62
C SER A 63 -8.41 -0.05 2.72
N LYS A 64 -9.63 -0.27 3.18
CA LYS A 64 -10.84 0.12 2.45
C LYS A 64 -10.87 1.62 2.21
N ARG A 65 -10.56 2.42 3.24
CA ARG A 65 -10.52 3.88 3.11
C ARG A 65 -9.47 4.33 2.10
N VAL A 66 -8.29 3.71 2.14
CA VAL A 66 -7.22 3.98 1.17
C VAL A 66 -7.64 3.56 -0.24
N ALA A 67 -8.28 2.40 -0.37
CA ALA A 67 -8.74 1.89 -1.67
C ALA A 67 -9.79 2.80 -2.29
N LEU A 68 -10.70 3.37 -1.49
CA LEU A 68 -11.69 4.34 -1.98
C LEU A 68 -11.01 5.59 -2.52
N ALA A 69 -9.99 6.11 -1.81
CA ALA A 69 -9.21 7.25 -2.26
C ALA A 69 -8.43 6.93 -3.54
N LEU A 70 -7.82 5.76 -3.59
CA LEU A 70 -7.06 5.27 -4.74
C LEU A 70 -7.94 5.19 -5.98
N LYS A 71 -9.14 4.62 -5.86
CA LYS A 71 -10.04 4.48 -6.99
C LYS A 71 -10.52 5.83 -7.53
N LYS A 72 -10.66 6.84 -6.68
CA LYS A 72 -11.00 8.20 -7.12
C LYS A 72 -9.84 8.86 -7.85
N ALA A 73 -8.61 8.60 -7.42
CA ALA A 73 -7.42 9.24 -7.97
C ALA A 73 -6.96 8.59 -9.27
N ILE A 74 -7.07 7.27 -9.39
CA ILE A 74 -6.53 6.49 -10.51
C ILE A 74 -7.67 5.75 -11.22
N PRO A 75 -7.90 6.00 -12.52
CA PRO A 75 -8.91 5.28 -13.29
C PRO A 75 -8.62 3.78 -13.33
N CYS A 76 -9.59 2.97 -12.91
CA CYS A 76 -9.48 1.51 -12.92
C CYS A 76 -10.87 0.90 -12.74
N LYS A 77 -11.01 -0.38 -13.07
CA LYS A 77 -12.27 -1.08 -12.84
C LYS A 77 -12.51 -1.32 -11.36
N ARG A 78 -11.47 -1.70 -10.64
CA ARG A 78 -11.51 -1.88 -9.18
C ARG A 78 -10.11 -1.90 -8.60
N VAL A 79 -10.02 -1.86 -7.28
CA VAL A 79 -8.77 -2.04 -6.56
C VAL A 79 -8.68 -3.49 -6.14
N GLY A 80 -7.62 -4.17 -6.59
CA GLY A 80 -7.34 -5.55 -6.19
C GLY A 80 -6.55 -5.59 -4.89
N VAL A 81 -6.68 -6.68 -4.14
CA VAL A 81 -6.00 -6.88 -2.85
C VAL A 81 -5.17 -8.15 -2.92
N SER A 82 -3.94 -8.08 -2.45
CA SER A 82 -3.06 -9.24 -2.36
C SER A 82 -2.22 -9.15 -1.09
N VAL A 83 -1.99 -10.31 -0.46
CA VAL A 83 -1.11 -10.41 0.72
C VAL A 83 -0.23 -11.64 0.53
N ILE A 84 1.06 -11.43 0.39
CA ILE A 84 2.03 -12.51 0.17
C ILE A 84 3.03 -12.60 1.34
N GLY A 85 3.84 -11.54 1.54
CA GLY A 85 4.69 -11.44 2.72
C GLY A 85 5.97 -12.28 2.69
N LEU A 86 6.49 -12.64 1.52
CA LEU A 86 7.68 -13.49 1.43
C LEU A 86 9.00 -12.71 1.35
N GLN A 87 8.95 -11.42 0.98
CA GLN A 87 10.17 -10.62 0.77
C GLN A 87 10.53 -9.75 1.97
N VAL A 88 9.57 -9.02 2.52
CA VAL A 88 9.80 -8.14 3.67
C VAL A 88 9.09 -8.74 4.88
N PRO A 89 9.81 -9.00 6.00
CA PRO A 89 9.21 -9.61 7.18
C PRO A 89 8.40 -8.61 8.03
N HIS A 90 7.46 -7.95 7.40
CA HIS A 90 6.54 -6.98 7.99
C HIS A 90 5.24 -7.09 7.21
N ALA A 91 4.16 -7.47 7.86
CA ALA A 91 2.87 -7.70 7.23
C ALA A 91 2.45 -6.50 6.39
N HIS A 92 1.99 -6.75 5.17
CA HIS A 92 1.54 -5.68 4.29
C HIS A 92 0.48 -6.16 3.31
N ILE A 93 -0.49 -5.29 3.07
CA ILE A 93 -1.56 -5.49 2.11
C ILE A 93 -1.20 -4.69 0.86
N HIS A 94 -1.20 -5.36 -0.30
CA HIS A 94 -1.06 -4.69 -1.59
C HIS A 94 -2.43 -4.24 -2.07
N LEU A 95 -2.55 -2.96 -2.42
CA LEU A 95 -3.72 -2.40 -3.09
C LEU A 95 -3.29 -1.97 -4.49
N VAL A 96 -3.85 -2.58 -5.52
CA VAL A 96 -3.41 -2.36 -6.90
C VAL A 96 -4.61 -2.00 -7.77
N PRO A 97 -4.57 -0.86 -8.48
CA PRO A 97 -5.61 -0.56 -9.48
C PRO A 97 -5.56 -1.61 -10.58
N ILE A 98 -6.67 -2.28 -10.83
CA ILE A 98 -6.72 -3.35 -11.82
C ILE A 98 -7.91 -3.19 -12.76
N SER A 99 -7.76 -3.71 -13.99
CA SER A 99 -8.83 -3.83 -14.97
C SER A 99 -8.95 -5.25 -15.52
N LYS A 100 -7.97 -6.10 -15.24
CA LYS A 100 -7.94 -7.54 -15.54
C LYS A 100 -7.09 -8.25 -14.49
N GLU A 101 -7.28 -9.57 -14.37
CA GLU A 101 -6.60 -10.36 -13.33
C GLU A 101 -5.08 -10.29 -13.39
N SER A 102 -4.51 -10.27 -14.60
CA SER A 102 -3.05 -10.22 -14.75
C SER A 102 -2.42 -8.93 -14.22
N ASP A 103 -3.19 -7.89 -13.99
CA ASP A 103 -2.68 -6.62 -13.46
C ASP A 103 -2.14 -6.74 -12.04
N ILE A 104 -2.54 -7.77 -11.29
CA ILE A 104 -2.06 -7.98 -9.92
C ILE A 104 -1.08 -9.15 -9.79
N HIS A 105 -0.62 -9.73 -10.87
CA HIS A 105 0.37 -10.80 -10.83
C HIS A 105 1.74 -10.25 -10.46
N LEU A 106 2.32 -10.74 -9.36
CA LEU A 106 3.61 -10.27 -8.86
C LEU A 106 4.77 -10.52 -9.82
N GLY A 107 4.65 -11.51 -10.70
CA GLY A 107 5.68 -11.86 -11.67
C GLY A 107 5.71 -10.97 -12.91
N ARG A 108 4.73 -10.09 -13.10
CA ARG A 108 4.71 -9.22 -14.27
C ARG A 108 5.75 -8.10 -14.16
N ASN A 109 6.07 -7.48 -15.30
CA ASN A 109 6.99 -6.36 -15.34
C ASN A 109 6.47 -5.20 -14.51
N LYS A 110 7.37 -4.58 -13.73
CA LYS A 110 7.03 -3.43 -12.91
C LYS A 110 6.98 -2.16 -13.76
N CYS A 111 6.10 -1.24 -13.38
CA CYS A 111 6.05 0.09 -13.99
C CYS A 111 7.26 0.91 -13.55
N LYS A 112 7.80 1.72 -14.45
CA LYS A 112 8.87 2.66 -14.13
C LYS A 112 8.27 4.05 -14.06
N LEU A 113 8.36 4.69 -12.89
CA LEU A 113 7.82 6.01 -12.65
C LEU A 113 8.94 6.94 -12.19
N SER A 114 8.87 8.21 -12.61
CA SER A 114 9.79 9.23 -12.12
C SER A 114 9.42 9.64 -10.69
N PRO A 115 10.35 10.26 -9.93
CA PRO A 115 10.01 10.82 -8.63
C PRO A 115 8.83 11.82 -8.69
N GLU A 116 8.74 12.62 -9.74
CA GLU A 116 7.62 13.55 -9.92
C GLU A 116 6.29 12.82 -10.07
N GLU A 117 6.27 11.74 -10.86
CA GLU A 117 5.07 10.92 -11.04
C GLU A 117 4.65 10.28 -9.73
N PHE A 118 5.58 9.73 -8.94
CA PHE A 118 5.27 9.19 -7.61
C PHE A 118 4.65 10.26 -6.71
N LYS A 119 5.22 11.47 -6.69
CA LYS A 119 4.70 12.56 -5.86
C LYS A 119 3.30 12.97 -6.27
N GLU A 120 3.05 13.09 -7.57
CA GLU A 120 1.73 13.44 -8.10
C GLU A 120 0.68 12.38 -7.73
N ILE A 121 1.03 11.11 -7.88
CA ILE A 121 0.13 9.99 -7.56
C ILE A 121 -0.17 9.98 -6.06
N ALA A 122 0.86 10.09 -5.22
CA ALA A 122 0.70 10.10 -3.78
C ALA A 122 -0.19 11.26 -3.32
N THR A 123 0.04 12.45 -3.88
CA THR A 123 -0.76 13.64 -3.56
C THR A 123 -2.21 13.45 -3.97
N ALA A 124 -2.46 12.92 -5.16
CA ALA A 124 -3.82 12.69 -5.65
C ALA A 124 -4.58 11.71 -4.75
N ILE A 125 -3.93 10.63 -4.31
CA ILE A 125 -4.56 9.66 -3.42
C ILE A 125 -4.80 10.29 -2.05
N ALA A 126 -3.79 10.96 -1.49
CA ALA A 126 -3.89 11.61 -0.17
C ALA A 126 -5.01 12.65 -0.14
N ASP A 127 -5.17 13.43 -1.20
CA ASP A 127 -6.22 14.45 -1.29
C ASP A 127 -7.63 13.86 -1.28
N ASN A 128 -7.79 12.61 -1.68
CA ASN A 128 -9.07 11.91 -1.68
C ASN A 128 -9.30 11.05 -0.44
N PHE A 129 -8.32 10.94 0.44
CA PHE A 129 -8.42 10.12 1.65
C PHE A 129 -9.29 10.82 2.70
N VAL A 130 -10.27 10.11 3.22
CA VAL A 130 -11.18 10.61 4.27
C VAL A 130 -11.18 9.69 5.48
#